data_abdea94faab8f584d55f0a981aa1223e
#
_entry.id   abdea94faab8f584d55f0a981aa1223e
#
_cell.length_a   1.000
_cell.length_b   1.000
_cell.length_c   1.000
_cell.angle_alpha   90.00
_cell.angle_beta   90.00
_cell.angle_gamma   90.00
#
_symmetry.space_group_name_H-M   'P 1'
#
loop_
_entity.id
_entity.type
_entity.pdbx_description
1 polymer ?
#
loop_
_entity_poly.entity_id
_entity_poly.type
_entity_poly.pdbx_seq_one_letter_code
_entity_poly.pdbx_strand_id
1 'polypeptide(L)'
;LTGIDVRDRASADFRLFDEWPEAQIGLLQRLEQQPYVAHNARFEHSFFMLNVAGYAESYRAGNITIIDTLPMSRRWDEGSIPDDEHPHGNNTLDAYAKRQGALDASKSERHLGLEDTHIMLVAMKHHLGVLHAEGRGPWGAGGRPGNGGKRCGKRW
;
A
#
# COMPACT_ATOMS: atom_id res chain seq x y z
N LEU A 1 2.50 -1.47 -16.89
CA LEU A 1 1.58 -0.56 -17.60
C LEU A 1 0.23 -1.26 -17.72
N THR A 2 -0.84 -0.63 -17.27
CA THR A 2 -2.19 -1.20 -17.10
C THR A 2 -2.90 -1.58 -18.40
N GLY A 3 -2.31 -1.29 -19.56
CA GLY A 3 -2.94 -1.52 -20.88
C GLY A 3 -4.17 -0.65 -21.17
N ILE A 4 -4.50 0.28 -20.28
CA ILE A 4 -5.61 1.23 -20.48
C ILE A 4 -5.09 2.43 -21.25
N ASP A 5 -5.60 2.63 -22.46
CA ASP A 5 -5.35 3.86 -23.22
C ASP A 5 -6.33 4.95 -22.76
N VAL A 6 -5.83 5.89 -21.98
CA VAL A 6 -6.63 7.03 -21.49
C VAL A 6 -7.13 7.96 -22.61
N ARG A 7 -6.65 7.77 -23.84
CA ARG A 7 -7.11 8.51 -25.03
C ARG A 7 -8.35 7.88 -25.64
N ASP A 8 -8.62 6.63 -25.34
CA ASP A 8 -9.83 5.93 -25.80
C ASP A 8 -11.03 6.29 -24.93
N ARG A 9 -11.57 7.49 -25.14
CA ARG A 9 -12.77 8.01 -24.46
C ARG A 9 -14.06 7.58 -25.15
N ALA A 10 -14.06 6.46 -25.84
CA ALA A 10 -15.20 6.04 -26.65
C ALA A 10 -16.43 5.61 -25.84
N SER A 11 -16.34 5.44 -24.52
CA SER A 11 -17.51 5.19 -23.68
C SER A 11 -18.01 6.49 -23.04
N ALA A 12 -19.30 6.75 -23.17
CA ALA A 12 -19.99 7.91 -22.56
C ALA A 12 -19.91 7.92 -21.01
N ASP A 13 -19.50 6.82 -20.42
CA ASP A 13 -19.38 6.64 -18.96
C ASP A 13 -17.97 6.88 -18.41
N PHE A 14 -16.99 7.15 -19.28
CA PHE A 14 -15.62 7.43 -18.86
C PHE A 14 -15.45 8.88 -18.45
N ARG A 15 -15.24 9.12 -17.15
CA ARG A 15 -14.89 10.43 -16.59
C ARG A 15 -13.47 10.40 -16.05
N LEU A 16 -12.71 11.47 -16.31
CA LEU A 16 -11.44 11.66 -15.63
C LEU A 16 -11.69 11.94 -14.16
N PHE A 17 -10.78 11.50 -13.32
CA PHE A 17 -10.93 11.65 -11.86
C PHE A 17 -10.95 13.14 -11.41
N ASP A 18 -10.20 14.00 -12.08
CA ASP A 18 -10.20 15.45 -11.87
C ASP A 18 -11.49 16.15 -12.34
N GLU A 19 -12.24 15.52 -13.25
CA GLU A 19 -13.55 15.95 -13.73
C GLU A 19 -14.72 15.39 -12.92
N TRP A 20 -14.43 14.65 -11.82
CA TRP A 20 -15.45 13.94 -11.03
C TRP A 20 -15.37 14.29 -9.53
N PRO A 21 -15.84 15.50 -9.13
CA PRO A 21 -15.74 15.98 -7.75
C PRO A 21 -16.39 15.04 -6.73
N GLU A 22 -17.51 14.41 -7.06
CA GLU A 22 -18.21 13.50 -6.16
C GLU A 22 -17.37 12.25 -5.84
N ALA A 23 -16.63 11.74 -6.81
CA ALA A 23 -15.71 10.63 -6.60
C ALA A 23 -14.53 11.04 -5.70
N GLN A 24 -14.01 12.25 -5.87
CA GLN A 24 -12.95 12.78 -5.00
C GLN A 24 -13.42 12.94 -3.55
N ILE A 25 -14.61 13.51 -3.34
CA ILE A 25 -15.21 13.65 -2.01
C ILE A 25 -15.44 12.28 -1.38
N GLY A 26 -16.02 11.34 -2.12
CA GLY A 26 -16.26 9.98 -1.64
C GLY A 26 -14.97 9.23 -1.30
N LEU A 27 -13.92 9.43 -2.08
CA LEU A 27 -12.59 8.86 -1.79
C LEU A 27 -12.01 9.46 -0.51
N LEU A 28 -12.01 10.79 -0.36
CA LEU A 28 -11.49 11.44 0.83
C LEU A 28 -12.21 10.97 2.09
N GLN A 29 -13.52 10.89 2.07
CA GLN A 29 -14.32 10.39 3.20
C GLN A 29 -13.92 8.97 3.59
N ARG A 30 -13.68 8.09 2.63
CA ARG A 30 -13.21 6.72 2.91
C ARG A 30 -11.81 6.69 3.52
N LEU A 31 -10.90 7.52 3.02
CA LEU A 31 -9.53 7.62 3.53
C LEU A 31 -9.48 8.16 4.97
N GLU A 32 -10.45 8.99 5.37
CA GLU A 32 -10.60 9.48 6.74
C GLU A 32 -11.26 8.46 7.68
N GLN A 33 -12.15 7.62 7.16
CA GLN A 33 -12.90 6.66 7.96
C GLN A 33 -12.12 5.38 8.27
N GLN A 34 -11.18 4.99 7.42
CA GLN A 34 -10.43 3.75 7.57
C GLN A 34 -8.99 3.90 7.03
N PRO A 35 -8.03 3.16 7.60
CA PRO A 35 -6.68 3.11 7.04
C PRO A 35 -6.70 2.63 5.61
N TYR A 36 -5.90 3.24 4.75
CA TYR A 36 -5.61 2.64 3.45
C TYR A 36 -4.27 1.92 3.45
N VAL A 37 -4.21 0.82 2.71
CA VAL A 37 -3.04 -0.04 2.59
C VAL A 37 -2.50 0.08 1.18
N ALA A 38 -1.18 0.21 1.07
CA ALA A 38 -0.49 0.20 -0.21
C ALA A 38 0.86 -0.52 -0.08
N HIS A 39 1.41 -0.92 -1.21
CA HIS A 39 2.79 -1.39 -1.29
C HIS A 39 3.63 -0.32 -1.97
N ASN A 40 4.48 0.36 -1.22
CA ASN A 40 5.12 1.62 -1.59
C ASN A 40 4.12 2.80 -1.59
N ALA A 41 3.46 3.00 -0.48
CA ALA A 41 2.41 4.00 -0.27
C ALA A 41 2.81 5.45 -0.62
N ARG A 42 4.10 5.71 -0.83
CA ARG A 42 4.61 7.02 -1.28
C ARG A 42 4.01 7.42 -2.63
N PHE A 43 3.74 6.44 -3.50
CA PHE A 43 3.16 6.70 -4.82
C PHE A 43 1.72 7.21 -4.69
N GLU A 44 0.86 6.46 -4.00
CA GLU A 44 -0.55 6.82 -3.78
C GLU A 44 -0.66 8.12 -2.98
N HIS A 45 0.15 8.27 -1.94
CA HIS A 45 0.17 9.48 -1.13
C HIS A 45 0.51 10.72 -1.98
N SER A 46 1.51 10.64 -2.84
CA SER A 46 1.88 11.74 -3.73
C SER A 46 0.78 12.06 -4.73
N PHE A 47 0.13 11.04 -5.26
CA PHE A 47 -1.01 11.21 -6.16
C PHE A 47 -2.18 11.91 -5.45
N PHE A 48 -2.55 11.46 -4.25
CA PHE A 48 -3.65 12.07 -3.48
C PHE A 48 -3.34 13.50 -3.06
N MET A 49 -2.11 13.79 -2.67
CA MET A 49 -1.67 15.15 -2.33
C MET A 49 -1.86 16.14 -3.48
N LEU A 50 -1.71 15.68 -4.72
CA LEU A 50 -1.80 16.53 -5.91
C LEU A 50 -3.22 16.60 -6.50
N ASN A 51 -4.02 15.54 -6.34
CA ASN A 51 -5.23 15.36 -7.14
C ASN A 51 -6.52 15.24 -6.32
N VAL A 52 -6.45 15.12 -4.99
CA VAL A 52 -7.64 15.00 -4.14
C VAL A 52 -7.79 16.23 -3.28
N ALA A 53 -8.81 17.04 -3.57
CA ALA A 53 -9.10 18.24 -2.81
C ALA A 53 -9.36 17.92 -1.32
N GLY A 54 -8.71 18.64 -0.42
CA GLY A 54 -8.82 18.42 1.04
C GLY A 54 -7.94 17.31 1.60
N TYR A 55 -7.31 16.49 0.77
CA TYR A 55 -6.45 15.40 1.27
C TYR A 55 -5.25 15.91 2.06
N ALA A 56 -4.57 16.95 1.56
CA ALA A 56 -3.38 17.50 2.21
C ALA A 56 -3.68 18.04 3.61
N GLU A 57 -4.81 18.74 3.77
CA GLU A 57 -5.28 19.27 5.04
C GLU A 57 -5.65 18.15 6.00
N SER A 58 -6.41 17.18 5.54
CA SER A 58 -6.83 16.02 6.32
C SER A 58 -5.65 15.16 6.78
N TYR A 59 -4.67 14.96 5.91
CA TYR A 59 -3.44 14.24 6.26
C TYR A 59 -2.62 15.00 7.31
N ARG A 60 -2.44 16.32 7.18
CA ARG A 60 -1.73 17.16 8.18
C ARG A 60 -2.45 17.19 9.52
N ALA A 61 -3.79 17.15 9.50
CA ALA A 61 -4.61 17.07 10.70
C ALA A 61 -4.54 15.68 11.40
N GLY A 62 -3.95 14.67 10.75
CA GLY A 62 -3.83 13.32 11.29
C GLY A 62 -5.08 12.46 11.14
N ASN A 63 -6.00 12.85 10.25
CA ASN A 63 -7.24 12.10 10.01
C ASN A 63 -7.05 10.91 9.05
N ILE A 64 -5.91 10.87 8.34
CA ILE A 64 -5.62 9.81 7.37
C ILE A 64 -4.51 8.91 7.91
N THR A 65 -4.78 7.61 7.94
CA THR A 65 -3.83 6.56 8.33
C THR A 65 -3.39 5.77 7.11
N ILE A 66 -2.07 5.65 6.95
CA ILE A 66 -1.44 4.91 5.85
C ILE A 66 -0.75 3.67 6.42
N ILE A 67 -1.02 2.51 5.83
CA ILE A 67 -0.29 1.26 6.10
C ILE A 67 0.50 0.91 4.84
N ASP A 68 1.82 0.93 4.94
CA ASP A 68 2.71 0.57 3.84
C ASP A 68 3.33 -0.80 4.07
N THR A 69 3.06 -1.73 3.17
CA THR A 69 3.58 -3.10 3.26
C THR A 69 5.02 -3.23 2.77
N LEU A 70 5.56 -2.25 2.04
CA LEU A 70 6.96 -2.26 1.60
C LEU A 70 7.96 -2.22 2.77
N PRO A 71 7.81 -1.35 3.79
CA PRO A 71 8.63 -1.42 5.00
C PRO A 71 8.48 -2.73 5.78
N MET A 72 7.29 -3.36 5.75
CA MET A 72 7.09 -4.67 6.38
C MET A 72 7.94 -5.74 5.69
N SER A 73 7.92 -5.77 4.34
CA SER A 73 8.76 -6.66 3.54
C SER A 73 10.26 -6.43 3.84
N ARG A 74 10.69 -5.20 3.88
CA ARG A 74 12.11 -4.86 4.11
C ARG A 74 12.62 -5.17 5.51
N ARG A 75 11.78 -5.07 6.53
CA ARG A 75 12.20 -5.16 7.94
C ARG A 75 11.99 -6.54 8.55
N TRP A 76 10.91 -7.18 8.19
CA TRP A 76 10.42 -8.35 8.91
C TRP A 76 10.28 -9.59 8.05
N ASP A 77 10.47 -9.44 6.75
CA ASP A 77 10.49 -10.51 5.76
C ASP A 77 11.88 -10.61 5.10
N GLU A 78 12.09 -11.62 4.31
CA GLU A 78 13.36 -11.90 3.63
C GLU A 78 13.58 -11.05 2.37
N GLY A 79 12.72 -10.05 2.12
CA GLY A 79 12.78 -9.21 0.93
C GLY A 79 14.05 -8.39 0.76
N SER A 80 14.80 -8.19 1.84
CA SER A 80 16.09 -7.47 1.79
C SER A 80 17.30 -8.38 1.63
N ILE A 81 17.10 -9.71 1.57
CA ILE A 81 18.20 -10.66 1.33
C ILE A 81 18.57 -10.61 -0.15
N PRO A 82 19.85 -10.34 -0.49
CA PRO A 82 20.30 -10.33 -1.88
C PRO A 82 20.24 -11.73 -2.50
N ASP A 83 19.94 -11.76 -3.79
CA ASP A 83 20.08 -12.92 -4.65
C ASP A 83 20.85 -12.55 -5.93
N ASP A 84 21.07 -13.51 -6.84
CA ASP A 84 21.86 -13.29 -8.06
C ASP A 84 21.20 -12.27 -9.01
N GLU A 85 19.89 -12.15 -9.01
CA GLU A 85 19.13 -11.21 -9.84
C GLU A 85 18.89 -9.87 -9.14
N HIS A 86 18.87 -9.89 -7.80
CA HIS A 86 18.54 -8.74 -6.97
C HIS A 86 19.59 -8.49 -5.90
N PRO A 87 20.73 -7.85 -6.23
CA PRO A 87 21.85 -7.65 -5.31
C PRO A 87 21.50 -6.80 -4.07
N HIS A 88 20.36 -6.15 -4.06
CA HIS A 88 19.82 -5.37 -2.93
C HIS A 88 18.55 -5.95 -2.32
N GLY A 89 18.25 -7.21 -2.66
CA GLY A 89 17.00 -7.87 -2.29
C GLY A 89 15.82 -7.51 -3.21
N ASN A 90 14.77 -8.32 -3.14
CA ASN A 90 13.56 -8.15 -3.93
C ASN A 90 12.34 -7.87 -3.03
N ASN A 91 11.94 -6.61 -3.01
CA ASN A 91 10.79 -6.11 -2.23
C ASN A 91 9.62 -5.67 -3.12
N THR A 92 9.51 -6.17 -4.34
CA THR A 92 8.32 -5.96 -5.19
C THR A 92 7.09 -6.60 -4.53
N LEU A 93 5.89 -6.14 -4.88
CA LEU A 93 4.65 -6.75 -4.40
C LEU A 93 4.57 -8.23 -4.80
N ASP A 94 4.94 -8.55 -6.04
CA ASP A 94 5.02 -9.92 -6.56
C ASP A 94 5.87 -10.83 -5.65
N ALA A 95 7.11 -10.41 -5.38
CA ALA A 95 8.02 -11.19 -4.55
C ALA A 95 7.54 -11.31 -3.10
N TYR A 96 7.04 -10.22 -2.52
CA TYR A 96 6.46 -10.22 -1.18
C TYR A 96 5.25 -11.14 -1.08
N ALA A 97 4.33 -11.06 -2.04
CA ALA A 97 3.13 -11.90 -2.08
C ALA A 97 3.47 -13.39 -2.22
N LYS A 98 4.47 -13.73 -3.05
CA LYS A 98 4.96 -15.12 -3.19
C LYS A 98 5.54 -15.64 -1.89
N ARG A 99 6.41 -14.88 -1.21
CA ARG A 99 6.98 -15.29 0.09
C ARG A 99 5.91 -15.47 1.17
N GLN A 100 4.85 -14.67 1.13
CA GLN A 100 3.74 -14.77 2.06
C GLN A 100 2.66 -15.78 1.63
N GLY A 101 2.85 -16.51 0.52
CA GLY A 101 1.90 -17.52 0.03
C GLY A 101 0.59 -16.95 -0.52
N ALA A 102 0.53 -15.65 -0.79
CA ALA A 102 -0.65 -15.00 -1.37
C ALA A 102 -0.68 -15.07 -2.89
N LEU A 103 0.44 -15.38 -3.52
CA LEU A 103 0.58 -15.58 -4.95
C LEU A 103 1.36 -16.88 -5.21
N ASP A 104 0.89 -17.67 -6.16
CA ASP A 104 1.60 -18.88 -6.61
C ASP A 104 2.96 -18.51 -7.23
N ALA A 105 4.01 -19.27 -6.92
CA ALA A 105 5.37 -19.00 -7.39
C ALA A 105 5.48 -18.99 -8.94
N SER A 106 4.62 -19.75 -9.63
CA SER A 106 4.57 -19.83 -11.10
C SER A 106 3.80 -18.69 -11.76
N LYS A 107 3.11 -17.87 -10.97
CA LYS A 107 2.32 -16.74 -11.46
C LYS A 107 3.04 -15.41 -11.22
N SER A 108 2.64 -14.39 -11.97
CA SER A 108 3.03 -13.00 -11.72
C SER A 108 1.79 -12.16 -11.49
N GLU A 109 1.94 -11.08 -10.73
CA GLU A 109 0.87 -10.09 -10.62
C GLU A 109 0.57 -9.52 -12.02
N ARG A 110 -0.71 -9.27 -12.28
CA ARG A 110 -1.15 -8.82 -13.61
C ARG A 110 -1.35 -7.32 -13.72
N HIS A 111 -1.07 -6.58 -12.66
CA HIS A 111 -1.30 -5.13 -12.56
C HIS A 111 -2.76 -4.73 -12.84
N LEU A 112 -3.70 -5.54 -12.35
CA LEU A 112 -5.14 -5.35 -12.54
C LEU A 112 -5.82 -4.63 -11.37
N GLY A 113 -5.10 -3.85 -10.60
CA GLY A 113 -5.62 -3.01 -9.54
C GLY A 113 -6.35 -3.78 -8.42
N LEU A 114 -7.56 -4.27 -8.66
CA LEU A 114 -8.33 -5.01 -7.65
C LEU A 114 -7.67 -6.34 -7.27
N GLU A 115 -7.11 -7.06 -8.24
CA GLU A 115 -6.41 -8.32 -8.00
C GLU A 115 -5.14 -8.09 -7.18
N ASP A 116 -4.35 -7.09 -7.54
CA ASP A 116 -3.13 -6.73 -6.81
C ASP A 116 -3.45 -6.26 -5.39
N THR A 117 -4.54 -5.51 -5.22
CA THR A 117 -5.03 -5.10 -3.89
C THR A 117 -5.41 -6.31 -3.05
N HIS A 118 -6.12 -7.29 -3.61
CA HIS A 118 -6.49 -8.52 -2.91
C HIS A 118 -5.26 -9.32 -2.49
N ILE A 119 -4.32 -9.53 -3.41
CA ILE A 119 -3.05 -10.24 -3.16
C ILE A 119 -2.28 -9.54 -2.04
N MET A 120 -2.16 -8.23 -2.09
CA MET A 120 -1.48 -7.43 -1.07
C MET A 120 -2.11 -7.59 0.31
N LEU A 121 -3.43 -7.53 0.42
CA LEU A 121 -4.14 -7.68 1.69
C LEU A 121 -4.02 -9.08 2.26
N VAL A 122 -4.07 -10.12 1.42
CA VAL A 122 -3.84 -11.52 1.83
C VAL A 122 -2.41 -11.69 2.34
N ALA A 123 -1.42 -11.19 1.60
CA ALA A 123 -0.02 -11.24 2.00
C ALA A 123 0.22 -10.53 3.34
N MET A 124 -0.30 -9.33 3.50
CA MET A 124 -0.18 -8.57 4.74
C MET A 124 -0.82 -9.31 5.91
N LYS A 125 -2.03 -9.84 5.74
CA LYS A 125 -2.75 -10.57 6.80
C LYS A 125 -1.95 -11.80 7.24
N HIS A 126 -1.44 -12.59 6.30
CA HIS A 126 -0.61 -13.76 6.61
C HIS A 126 0.66 -13.34 7.36
N HIS A 127 1.39 -12.36 6.84
CA HIS A 127 2.63 -11.87 7.46
C HIS A 127 2.42 -11.36 8.88
N LEU A 128 1.38 -10.55 9.11
CA LEU A 128 1.04 -10.09 10.46
C LEU A 128 0.68 -11.25 11.39
N GLY A 129 -0.01 -12.28 10.90
CA GLY A 129 -0.32 -13.48 11.67
C GLY A 129 0.93 -14.24 12.11
N VAL A 130 1.89 -14.43 11.22
CA VAL A 130 3.18 -15.06 11.51
C VAL A 130 3.97 -14.24 12.52
N LEU A 131 4.12 -12.94 12.28
CA LEU A 131 4.84 -12.04 13.19
C LEU A 131 4.23 -12.01 14.59
N HIS A 132 2.90 -12.02 14.69
CA HIS A 132 2.21 -12.08 15.96
C HIS A 132 2.48 -13.39 16.70
N ALA A 133 2.38 -14.53 16.02
CA ALA A 133 2.64 -15.85 16.61
C ALA A 133 4.09 -16.00 17.09
N GLU A 134 5.04 -15.34 16.42
CA GLU A 134 6.48 -15.37 16.77
C GLU A 134 6.89 -14.26 17.76
N GLY A 135 5.98 -13.37 18.15
CA GLY A 135 6.31 -12.22 19.00
C GLY A 135 7.30 -11.25 18.33
N ARG A 136 7.24 -11.10 17.02
CA ARG A 136 8.10 -10.27 16.18
C ARG A 136 7.34 -9.07 15.60
N GLY A 137 8.05 -8.24 14.85
CA GLY A 137 7.47 -7.08 14.19
C GLY A 137 6.91 -6.07 15.20
N PRO A 138 5.66 -5.63 15.06
CA PRO A 138 5.03 -4.69 15.99
C PRO A 138 4.88 -5.24 17.42
N TRP A 139 4.93 -6.55 17.58
CA TRP A 139 4.82 -7.26 18.89
C TRP A 139 6.16 -7.67 19.48
N GLY A 140 7.29 -7.36 18.82
CA GLY A 140 8.63 -7.68 19.33
C GLY A 140 9.04 -6.82 20.51
N ALA A 141 9.99 -7.29 21.32
CA ALA A 141 10.47 -6.63 22.54
C ALA A 141 11.08 -5.21 22.30
N GLY A 142 11.29 -4.79 21.07
CA GLY A 142 11.68 -3.43 20.68
C GLY A 142 10.55 -2.63 20.01
N GLY A 143 9.42 -3.26 19.76
CA GLY A 143 8.24 -2.63 19.19
C GLY A 143 7.40 -2.01 20.29
N ARG A 144 7.74 -0.83 20.76
CA ARG A 144 6.76 -0.03 21.50
C ARG A 144 5.57 0.18 20.57
N PRO A 145 4.32 -0.17 20.98
CA PRO A 145 3.15 0.33 20.28
C PRO A 145 3.33 1.85 20.25
N GLY A 146 3.41 2.39 19.06
CA GLY A 146 3.49 3.85 18.90
C GLY A 146 2.32 4.41 19.67
N ASN A 147 2.63 5.11 20.75
CA ASN A 147 1.68 5.89 21.51
C ASN A 147 0.99 6.77 20.46
N GLY A 148 -0.31 6.57 20.23
CA GLY A 148 -1.13 7.26 19.22
C GLY A 148 -1.27 8.75 19.53
N GLY A 149 -0.18 9.43 19.70
CA GLY A 149 -0.06 10.83 19.98
C GLY A 149 1.18 11.39 19.29
N LYS A 150 0.97 12.06 18.16
CA LYS A 150 1.85 13.11 17.65
C LYS A 150 3.27 12.69 17.30
N ARG A 151 3.48 11.99 16.21
CA ARG A 151 4.65 12.17 15.34
C ARG A 151 4.34 11.83 13.90
N CYS A 152 3.51 12.66 13.29
CA CYS A 152 3.61 12.91 11.87
C CYS A 152 4.99 13.52 11.61
N GLY A 153 5.83 12.91 10.81
CA GLY A 153 7.04 13.57 10.33
C GLY A 153 8.37 12.88 10.53
N LYS A 154 8.44 11.58 10.74
CA LYS A 154 9.74 10.88 10.59
C LYS A 154 9.57 9.66 9.68
N ARG A 155 9.97 9.93 8.46
CA ARG A 155 10.54 9.04 7.43
C ARG A 155 10.59 7.56 7.81
N TRP A 156 9.80 6.85 7.12
CA TRP A 156 10.03 5.44 6.83
C TRP A 156 10.68 5.29 5.48
#